data_d6181058a4dd8cbfbab83c4a10dff9b8
#
_entry.id   d6181058a4dd8cbfbab83c4a10dff9b8
#
_cell.length_a   1.000
_cell.length_b   1.000
_cell.length_c   1.000
_cell.angle_alpha   90.00
_cell.angle_beta   90.00
_cell.angle_gamma   90.00
#
_symmetry.space_group_name_H-M   'P 1'
#
loop_
_entity.id
_entity.type
_entity.pdbx_description
1 polymer ?
#
loop_
_entity_poly.entity_id
_entity_poly.type
_entity_poly.pdbx_seq_one_letter_code
_entity_poly.pdbx_strand_id
1 'polypeptide(L)'
;KLAAGTHLREKLMQNAQQLYTGLSKLGFELGPEVSPVVAVGIEGKERALFFWKSLLEHGVYCNLVLPPATPSGIPLLRLSISAAHTSEQVHKIIEVFQKLAEQQLKDENAVA
;
A
#
# COMPACT_ATOMS: atom_id res chain seq x y z
N LYS A 1 -26.61 -15.52 10.07
CA LYS A 1 -26.28 -14.70 8.88
C LYS A 1 -25.60 -13.40 9.25
N LEU A 2 -26.13 -12.71 10.25
CA LEU A 2 -25.51 -11.50 10.74
C LEU A 2 -24.12 -11.78 11.31
N ALA A 3 -23.99 -12.90 12.01
CA ALA A 3 -22.68 -13.29 12.57
C ALA A 3 -21.65 -13.54 11.48
N ALA A 4 -22.04 -14.19 10.38
CA ALA A 4 -21.13 -14.43 9.27
C ALA A 4 -20.71 -13.14 8.59
N GLY A 5 -21.67 -12.22 8.36
CA GLY A 5 -21.36 -10.92 7.78
C GLY A 5 -20.46 -10.08 8.67
N THR A 6 -20.71 -10.11 9.98
CA THR A 6 -19.89 -9.40 10.95
C THR A 6 -18.48 -9.94 10.98
N HIS A 7 -18.34 -11.27 10.95
CA HIS A 7 -17.04 -11.92 10.97
C HIS A 7 -16.19 -11.52 9.75
N LEU A 8 -16.79 -11.50 8.57
CA LEU A 8 -16.07 -11.10 7.36
C LEU A 8 -15.65 -9.64 7.41
N ARG A 9 -16.49 -8.79 7.94
CA ARG A 9 -16.20 -7.36 8.10
C ARG A 9 -15.04 -7.15 9.08
N GLU A 10 -15.06 -7.88 10.20
CA GLU A 10 -14.00 -7.80 11.19
C GLU A 10 -12.66 -8.23 10.59
N LYS A 11 -12.65 -9.33 9.83
CA LYS A 11 -11.44 -9.82 9.19
C LYS A 11 -10.93 -8.82 8.16
N LEU A 12 -11.83 -8.24 7.37
CA LEU A 12 -11.48 -7.21 6.40
C LEU A 12 -10.79 -6.03 7.08
N MET A 13 -11.35 -5.55 8.18
CA MET A 13 -10.77 -4.42 8.91
C MET A 13 -9.47 -4.78 9.60
N GLN A 14 -9.33 -6.02 10.08
CA GLN A 14 -8.06 -6.49 10.65
C GLN A 14 -6.97 -6.48 9.59
N ASN A 15 -7.27 -6.98 8.39
CA ASN A 15 -6.31 -6.97 7.28
C ASN A 15 -5.93 -5.55 6.89
N ALA A 16 -6.92 -4.66 6.81
CA ALA A 16 -6.67 -3.26 6.48
C ALA A 16 -5.82 -2.59 7.55
N GLN A 17 -6.11 -2.85 8.82
CA GLN A 17 -5.35 -2.30 9.93
C GLN A 17 -3.90 -2.80 9.91
N GLN A 18 -3.70 -4.09 9.64
CA GLN A 18 -2.37 -4.67 9.56
C GLN A 18 -1.53 -3.99 8.47
N LEU A 19 -2.12 -3.82 7.30
CA LEU A 19 -1.44 -3.17 6.18
C LEU A 19 -1.13 -1.70 6.50
N TYR A 20 -2.12 -0.99 7.02
CA TYR A 20 -1.97 0.41 7.39
C TYR A 20 -0.83 0.60 8.40
N THR A 21 -0.86 -0.19 9.47
CA THR A 21 0.15 -0.10 10.53
C THR A 21 1.54 -0.43 9.99
N GLY A 22 1.65 -1.49 9.19
CA GLY A 22 2.92 -1.91 8.61
C GLY A 22 3.52 -0.86 7.71
N LEU A 23 2.72 -0.28 6.82
CA LEU A 23 3.20 0.75 5.89
C LEU A 23 3.52 2.05 6.63
N SER A 24 2.73 2.38 7.65
CA SER A 24 2.96 3.56 8.45
C SER A 24 4.31 3.49 9.19
N LYS A 25 4.66 2.30 9.70
CA LYS A 25 5.93 2.08 10.38
C LYS A 25 7.12 2.22 9.43
N LEU A 26 6.92 1.93 8.15
CA LEU A 26 7.96 2.10 7.13
C LEU A 26 8.15 3.55 6.72
N GLY A 27 7.29 4.45 7.18
CA GLY A 27 7.40 5.87 6.89
C GLY A 27 6.62 6.32 5.67
N PHE A 28 5.78 5.47 5.10
CA PHE A 28 4.94 5.87 3.98
C PHE A 28 3.82 6.81 4.42
N GLU A 29 3.49 7.75 3.56
CA GLU A 29 2.41 8.69 3.81
C GLU A 29 1.07 8.05 3.48
N LEU A 30 0.20 7.94 4.48
CA LEU A 30 -1.09 7.29 4.35
C LEU A 30 -2.18 8.27 4.73
N GLY A 31 -3.42 7.94 4.34
CA GLY A 31 -4.57 8.74 4.74
C GLY A 31 -4.79 8.67 6.25
N PRO A 32 -5.63 9.58 6.76
CA PRO A 32 -5.83 9.68 8.22
C PRO A 32 -6.65 8.56 8.84
N GLU A 33 -7.33 7.76 8.03
CA GLU A 33 -8.20 6.70 8.53
C GLU A 33 -7.87 5.36 7.91
N VAL A 34 -8.01 4.31 8.73
CA VAL A 34 -7.89 2.94 8.23
C VAL A 34 -9.17 2.59 7.49
N SER A 35 -9.03 2.09 6.27
CA SER A 35 -10.16 1.67 5.45
C SER A 35 -9.74 0.50 4.57
N PRO A 36 -10.71 -0.23 3.97
CA PRO A 36 -10.39 -1.34 3.06
C PRO A 36 -9.60 -0.92 1.83
N VAL A 37 -9.60 0.36 1.49
CA VAL A 37 -8.77 0.89 0.42
C VAL A 37 -7.67 1.74 1.07
N VAL A 38 -6.44 1.26 0.96
CA VAL A 38 -5.29 1.96 1.53
C VAL A 38 -4.60 2.76 0.43
N ALA A 39 -4.54 4.07 0.61
CA ALA A 39 -3.89 4.96 -0.34
C ALA A 39 -2.51 5.34 0.19
N VAL A 40 -1.48 5.06 -0.61
CA VAL A 40 -0.09 5.32 -0.24
C VAL A 40 0.44 6.45 -1.10
N GLY A 41 0.85 7.55 -0.48
CA GLY A 41 1.43 8.69 -1.18
C GLY A 41 2.89 8.43 -1.52
N ILE A 42 3.24 8.60 -2.80
CA ILE A 42 4.61 8.44 -3.27
C ILE A 42 5.03 9.72 -3.96
N GLU A 43 5.97 10.44 -3.40
CA GLU A 43 6.48 11.65 -4.03
C GLU A 43 7.25 11.32 -5.31
N GLY A 44 6.92 12.03 -6.38
CA GLY A 44 7.59 11.86 -7.66
C GLY A 44 6.91 10.84 -8.55
N LYS A 45 6.56 11.29 -9.75
CA LYS A 45 5.87 10.45 -10.73
C LYS A 45 6.68 9.21 -11.09
N GLU A 46 7.97 9.38 -11.30
CA GLU A 46 8.85 8.27 -11.69
C GLU A 46 8.96 7.24 -10.58
N ARG A 47 9.08 7.69 -9.33
CA ARG A 47 9.12 6.80 -8.18
C ARG A 47 7.81 6.03 -8.04
N ALA A 48 6.69 6.71 -8.22
CA ALA A 48 5.38 6.09 -8.14
C ALA A 48 5.22 5.02 -9.23
N LEU A 49 5.67 5.29 -10.45
CA LEU A 49 5.64 4.33 -11.53
C LEU A 49 6.53 3.12 -11.23
N PHE A 50 7.70 3.35 -10.66
CA PHE A 50 8.60 2.28 -10.26
C PHE A 50 7.94 1.37 -9.22
N PHE A 51 7.33 1.95 -8.19
CA PHE A 51 6.64 1.18 -7.16
C PHE A 51 5.47 0.39 -7.76
N TRP A 52 4.69 1.03 -8.60
CA TRP A 52 3.53 0.40 -9.22
C TRP A 52 3.92 -0.82 -10.04
N LYS A 53 4.91 -0.67 -10.93
CA LYS A 53 5.38 -1.76 -11.76
C LYS A 53 5.99 -2.89 -10.94
N SER A 54 6.81 -2.54 -9.95
CA SER A 54 7.46 -3.53 -9.11
C SER A 54 6.46 -4.31 -8.28
N LEU A 55 5.44 -3.64 -7.76
CA LEU A 55 4.38 -4.31 -7.01
C LEU A 55 3.63 -5.31 -7.90
N LEU A 56 3.32 -4.92 -9.13
CA LEU A 56 2.68 -5.82 -10.08
C LEU A 56 3.55 -7.05 -10.36
N GLU A 57 4.84 -6.87 -10.50
CA GLU A 57 5.78 -7.97 -10.73
C GLU A 57 5.79 -8.95 -9.55
N HIS A 58 5.53 -8.46 -8.36
CA HIS A 58 5.46 -9.29 -7.16
C HIS A 58 4.06 -9.82 -6.88
N GLY A 59 3.13 -9.61 -7.80
CA GLY A 59 1.77 -10.08 -7.67
C GLY A 59 0.87 -9.20 -6.81
N VAL A 60 1.29 -7.99 -6.51
CA VAL A 60 0.50 -7.04 -5.73
C VAL A 60 -0.17 -6.06 -6.69
N TYR A 61 -1.50 -6.13 -6.76
CA TYR A 61 -2.27 -5.28 -7.66
C TYR A 61 -2.70 -4.00 -6.95
N CYS A 62 -2.42 -2.88 -7.57
CA CYS A 62 -2.82 -1.58 -7.06
C CYS A 62 -3.11 -0.64 -8.21
N ASN A 63 -3.88 0.41 -7.93
CA ASN A 63 -4.18 1.44 -8.89
C ASN A 63 -3.24 2.63 -8.69
N LEU A 64 -2.69 3.14 -9.78
CA LEU A 64 -1.86 4.33 -9.75
C LEU A 64 -2.71 5.54 -10.12
N VAL A 65 -2.77 6.51 -9.23
CA VAL A 65 -3.51 7.76 -9.46
C VAL A 65 -2.51 8.90 -9.49
N LEU A 66 -2.48 9.62 -10.60
CA LEU A 66 -1.53 10.72 -10.80
C LEU A 66 -2.22 12.08 -10.68
N PRO A 67 -1.50 13.13 -10.27
CA PRO A 67 -2.05 14.48 -10.31
C PRO A 67 -2.43 14.86 -11.74
N PRO A 68 -3.44 15.71 -11.96
CA PRO A 68 -4.18 16.47 -10.94
C PRO A 68 -5.35 15.73 -10.30
N ALA A 69 -5.52 14.43 -10.56
CA ALA A 69 -6.62 13.65 -10.01
C ALA A 69 -6.51 13.45 -8.49
N THR A 70 -5.32 13.68 -7.91
CA THR A 70 -5.11 13.53 -6.47
C THR A 70 -5.25 14.89 -5.77
N PRO A 71 -6.02 14.95 -4.66
CA PRO A 71 -6.18 16.22 -3.93
C PRO A 71 -4.89 16.79 -3.37
N SER A 72 -3.98 15.90 -2.98
CA SER A 72 -2.70 16.28 -2.37
C SER A 72 -1.65 16.76 -3.37
N GLY A 73 -1.89 16.52 -4.67
CA GLY A 73 -0.92 16.85 -5.70
C GLY A 73 0.23 15.89 -5.83
N ILE A 74 0.24 14.79 -5.07
CA ILE A 74 1.24 13.73 -5.20
C ILE A 74 0.59 12.44 -5.70
N PRO A 75 1.35 11.60 -6.42
CA PRO A 75 0.82 10.32 -6.87
C PRO A 75 0.40 9.42 -5.72
N LEU A 76 -0.65 8.64 -5.93
CA LEU A 76 -1.15 7.71 -4.94
C LEU A 76 -1.19 6.29 -5.52
N LEU A 77 -0.81 5.32 -4.70
CA LEU A 77 -1.02 3.91 -4.98
C LEU A 77 -2.18 3.44 -4.11
N ARG A 78 -3.26 2.99 -4.73
CA ARG A 78 -4.46 2.55 -4.02
C ARG A 78 -4.53 1.04 -4.02
N LEU A 79 -4.46 0.47 -2.83
CA LEU A 79 -4.54 -0.99 -2.64
C LEU A 79 -5.89 -1.33 -2.01
N SER A 80 -6.59 -2.28 -2.62
CA SER A 80 -7.85 -2.79 -2.09
C SER A 80 -7.59 -4.05 -1.30
N ILE A 81 -8.06 -4.07 -0.07
CA ILE A 81 -7.92 -5.21 0.84
C ILE A 81 -9.27 -5.90 0.96
N SER A 82 -9.25 -7.24 1.02
CA SER A 82 -10.46 -8.02 1.19
C SER A 82 -10.32 -8.96 2.38
N ALA A 83 -11.47 -9.48 2.82
CA ALA A 83 -11.49 -10.47 3.89
C ALA A 83 -10.85 -11.80 3.46
N ALA A 84 -10.71 -12.02 2.16
CA ALA A 84 -10.07 -13.22 1.63
C ALA A 84 -8.54 -13.20 1.78
N HIS A 85 -7.96 -12.03 2.00
CA HIS A 85 -6.52 -11.95 2.25
C HIS A 85 -6.16 -12.61 3.58
N THR A 86 -5.05 -13.34 3.59
CA THR A 86 -4.51 -13.89 4.83
C THR A 86 -3.54 -12.88 5.44
N SER A 87 -3.29 -13.05 6.74
CA SER A 87 -2.30 -12.23 7.42
C SER A 87 -0.92 -12.34 6.76
N GLU A 88 -0.57 -13.54 6.30
CA GLU A 88 0.69 -13.76 5.60
C GLU A 88 0.77 -13.01 4.29
N GLN A 89 -0.34 -12.98 3.54
CA GLN A 89 -0.39 -12.23 2.28
C GLN A 89 -0.23 -10.73 2.52
N VAL A 90 -0.89 -10.21 3.55
CA VAL A 90 -0.75 -8.80 3.93
C VAL A 90 0.67 -8.49 4.34
N HIS A 91 1.28 -9.38 5.13
CA HIS A 91 2.67 -9.21 5.54
C HIS A 91 3.62 -9.18 4.34
N LYS A 92 3.36 -10.03 3.34
CA LYS A 92 4.17 -10.06 2.12
C LYS A 92 4.08 -8.74 1.36
N ILE A 93 2.90 -8.13 1.30
CA ILE A 93 2.73 -6.83 0.66
C ILE A 93 3.61 -5.79 1.37
N ILE A 94 3.59 -5.79 2.69
CA ILE A 94 4.41 -4.89 3.50
C ILE A 94 5.90 -5.11 3.23
N GLU A 95 6.32 -6.38 3.14
CA GLU A 95 7.72 -6.70 2.85
C GLU A 95 8.16 -6.18 1.48
N VAL A 96 7.28 -6.27 0.47
CA VAL A 96 7.60 -5.77 -0.85
C VAL A 96 7.80 -4.26 -0.82
N PHE A 97 6.91 -3.54 -0.13
CA PHE A 97 7.07 -2.10 0.04
C PHE A 97 8.38 -1.76 0.73
N GLN A 98 8.75 -2.53 1.75
CA GLN A 98 10.00 -2.32 2.49
C GLN A 98 11.21 -2.50 1.57
N LYS A 99 11.22 -3.56 0.78
CA LYS A 99 12.31 -3.82 -0.16
C LYS A 99 12.44 -2.72 -1.20
N LEU A 100 11.32 -2.25 -1.73
CA LEU A 100 11.33 -1.19 -2.73
C LEU A 100 11.82 0.13 -2.14
N ALA A 101 11.43 0.44 -0.92
CA ALA A 101 11.90 1.65 -0.24
C ALA A 101 13.41 1.59 -0.01
N GLU A 102 13.92 0.44 0.42
CA GLU A 102 15.36 0.26 0.63
C GLU A 102 16.13 0.37 -0.68
N GLN A 103 15.59 -0.19 -1.75
CA GLN A 103 16.22 -0.11 -3.08
C GLN A 103 16.27 1.32 -3.57
N GLN A 104 15.22 2.10 -3.37
CA GLN A 104 15.19 3.50 -3.74
C GLN A 104 16.24 4.31 -3.00
N LEU A 105 16.42 4.05 -1.71
CA LEU A 105 17.44 4.72 -0.92
C LEU A 105 18.85 4.41 -1.42
N LYS A 106 19.09 3.15 -1.79
CA LYS A 106 20.38 2.75 -2.34
C LYS A 106 20.65 3.44 -3.67
N ASP A 107 19.65 3.52 -4.52
CA ASP A 107 19.77 4.17 -5.83
C ASP A 107 20.06 5.67 -5.65
N GLU A 108 19.38 6.33 -4.73
CA GLU A 108 19.61 7.74 -4.43
C GLU A 108 21.03 7.96 -3.90
N ASN A 109 21.49 7.09 -3.01
CA ASN A 109 22.83 7.19 -2.45
C ASN A 109 23.91 6.88 -3.49
N ALA A 110 23.61 5.96 -4.42
CA ALA A 110 24.55 5.63 -5.49
C ALA A 110 24.73 6.78 -6.47
N VAL A 111 23.67 7.57 -6.69
CA VAL A 111 23.70 8.72 -7.59
C VAL A 111 24.40 9.92 -6.93
N ALA A 112 24.22 10.03 -5.63
CA ALA A 112 24.83 11.11 -4.87
C ALA A 112 26.33 10.91 -4.74
#